data_80b77b1098ac374ea8765b8ae441876c
#
_entry.id   80b77b1098ac374ea8765b8ae441876c
#
_cell.length_a   1.000
_cell.length_b   1.000
_cell.length_c   1.000
_cell.angle_alpha   90.00
_cell.angle_beta   90.00
_cell.angle_gamma   90.00
#
_symmetry.space_group_name_H-M   'P 1'
#
loop_
_entity.id
_entity.type
_entity.pdbx_description
1 polymer ?
#
loop_
_entity_poly.entity_id
_entity_poly.type
_entity_poly.pdbx_seq_one_letter_code
_entity_poly.pdbx_strand_id
1 'polypeptide(L)'
;SVERIFVQEKIYPEIVEKLKDKVQTLSSGKGDTPVGAISVDVSLDKIRDQINDAKNNSDVFEGNADEGRFIPPCLVVNPPFEAKILQEETFGPVMTIHPFQTDNDAIELANKTGYGLSASIFGKSKKRIAYISRRVHAGAVAINDVLTHYGIADLPFGGKGISGMGKVHGKEGLRAFSYQKSYMSNLISFKVEFWWYKRSKKFAQVLRKWIKWQYS
;
A
#
# COMPACT_ATOMS: atom_id res chain seq x y z
N SER A 1 1.81 -10.25 -0.12
CA SER A 1 2.08 -10.71 -1.51
C SER A 1 1.78 -9.59 -2.50
N VAL A 2 2.28 -9.73 -3.73
CA VAL A 2 1.94 -8.81 -4.81
C VAL A 2 0.60 -9.26 -5.39
N GLU A 3 -0.39 -8.38 -5.38
CA GLU A 3 -1.73 -8.69 -5.92
C GLU A 3 -1.94 -8.10 -7.32
N ARG A 4 -1.33 -6.93 -7.61
CA ARG A 4 -1.53 -6.23 -8.89
C ARG A 4 -0.20 -5.88 -9.53
N ILE A 5 -0.05 -6.23 -10.80
CA ILE A 5 1.13 -5.95 -11.61
C ILE A 5 0.71 -5.08 -12.78
N PHE A 6 1.37 -3.93 -12.94
CA PHE A 6 1.16 -3.03 -14.09
C PHE A 6 2.40 -3.07 -14.96
N VAL A 7 2.22 -3.33 -16.25
CA VAL A 7 3.33 -3.53 -17.21
C VAL A 7 3.16 -2.63 -18.40
N GLN A 8 4.25 -1.99 -18.82
CA GLN A 8 4.23 -1.16 -20.01
C GLN A 8 3.85 -1.98 -21.24
N GLU A 9 2.90 -1.49 -22.05
CA GLU A 9 2.27 -2.22 -23.15
C GLU A 9 3.26 -2.87 -24.11
N LYS A 10 4.39 -2.21 -24.40
CA LYS A 10 5.42 -2.73 -25.30
C LYS A 10 6.05 -4.06 -24.88
N ILE A 11 6.12 -4.33 -23.59
CA ILE A 11 6.71 -5.54 -23.02
C ILE A 11 5.65 -6.44 -22.35
N TYR A 12 4.39 -6.01 -22.37
CA TYR A 12 3.31 -6.72 -21.70
C TYR A 12 3.15 -8.18 -22.17
N PRO A 13 3.10 -8.49 -23.49
CA PRO A 13 2.96 -9.86 -23.94
C PRO A 13 4.11 -10.76 -23.46
N GLU A 14 5.34 -10.26 -23.51
CA GLU A 14 6.53 -11.01 -23.06
C GLU A 14 6.46 -11.32 -21.55
N ILE A 15 6.04 -10.34 -20.75
CA ILE A 15 5.94 -10.52 -19.29
C ILE A 15 4.80 -11.46 -18.94
N VAL A 16 3.66 -11.40 -19.64
CA VAL A 16 2.54 -12.32 -19.45
C VAL A 16 2.99 -13.76 -19.67
N GLU A 17 3.65 -14.07 -20.79
CA GLU A 17 4.12 -15.44 -21.08
C GLU A 17 5.14 -15.92 -20.03
N LYS A 18 6.10 -15.10 -19.66
CA LYS A 18 7.06 -15.45 -18.60
C LYS A 18 6.41 -15.74 -17.25
N LEU A 19 5.39 -14.94 -16.86
CA LEU A 19 4.68 -15.18 -15.61
C LEU A 19 3.79 -16.41 -15.68
N LYS A 20 3.11 -16.63 -16.80
CA LYS A 20 2.33 -17.83 -17.07
C LYS A 20 3.19 -19.10 -16.93
N ASP A 21 4.31 -19.16 -17.64
CA ASP A 21 5.25 -20.29 -17.57
C ASP A 21 5.70 -20.51 -16.11
N LYS A 22 6.03 -19.42 -15.40
CA LYS A 22 6.47 -19.50 -14.02
C LYS A 22 5.37 -20.00 -13.09
N VAL A 23 4.15 -19.49 -13.20
CA VAL A 23 2.99 -19.91 -12.38
C VAL A 23 2.68 -21.38 -12.59
N GLN A 24 2.72 -21.86 -13.83
CA GLN A 24 2.46 -23.26 -14.16
C GLN A 24 3.50 -24.24 -13.58
N THR A 25 4.70 -23.76 -13.26
CA THR A 25 5.73 -24.60 -12.57
C THR A 25 5.56 -24.62 -11.04
N LEU A 26 4.68 -23.79 -10.48
CA LEU A 26 4.47 -23.71 -9.04
C LEU A 26 3.37 -24.67 -8.58
N SER A 27 3.48 -25.11 -7.33
CA SER A 27 2.46 -25.96 -6.70
C SER A 27 2.13 -25.48 -5.30
N SER A 28 0.90 -25.75 -4.89
CA SER A 28 0.41 -25.57 -3.52
C SER A 28 0.05 -26.95 -2.96
N GLY A 29 0.56 -27.31 -1.79
CA GLY A 29 0.32 -28.67 -1.29
C GLY A 29 0.91 -28.94 0.07
N LYS A 30 0.87 -30.23 0.45
CA LYS A 30 1.50 -30.75 1.67
C LYS A 30 3.01 -30.93 1.46
N GLY A 31 3.77 -30.73 2.54
CA GLY A 31 5.22 -30.97 2.52
C GLY A 31 6.01 -29.79 1.96
N ASP A 32 7.08 -30.08 1.22
CA ASP A 32 8.00 -29.06 0.69
C ASP A 32 7.49 -28.50 -0.65
N THR A 33 6.42 -27.72 -0.58
CA THR A 33 5.85 -27.02 -1.73
C THR A 33 6.03 -25.51 -1.59
N PRO A 34 6.16 -24.76 -2.72
CA PRO A 34 6.33 -23.31 -2.70
C PRO A 34 5.20 -22.54 -2.00
N VAL A 35 3.99 -23.11 -2.03
CA VAL A 35 2.79 -22.48 -1.45
C VAL A 35 2.11 -23.46 -0.50
N GLY A 36 1.85 -23.00 0.72
CA GLY A 36 1.16 -23.75 1.77
C GLY A 36 -0.36 -23.62 1.72
N ALA A 37 -1.03 -24.26 2.68
CA ALA A 37 -2.48 -24.22 2.84
C ALA A 37 -2.98 -22.83 3.28
N ILE A 38 -4.19 -22.48 2.87
CA ILE A 38 -4.92 -21.33 3.42
C ILE A 38 -5.40 -21.66 4.84
N SER A 39 -5.03 -20.82 5.79
CA SER A 39 -5.24 -21.11 7.23
C SER A 39 -6.69 -20.96 7.67
N VAL A 40 -7.45 -20.06 7.05
CA VAL A 40 -8.79 -19.65 7.47
C VAL A 40 -9.83 -20.01 6.41
N ASP A 41 -10.91 -20.70 6.80
CA ASP A 41 -11.94 -21.19 5.84
C ASP A 41 -12.64 -20.06 5.09
N VAL A 42 -13.01 -18.97 5.77
CA VAL A 42 -13.63 -17.81 5.13
C VAL A 42 -12.74 -17.21 4.04
N SER A 43 -11.41 -17.20 4.26
CA SER A 43 -10.45 -16.74 3.25
C SER A 43 -10.35 -17.71 2.08
N LEU A 44 -10.43 -19.00 2.34
CA LEU A 44 -10.39 -20.03 1.31
C LEU A 44 -11.58 -19.90 0.34
N ASP A 45 -12.79 -19.76 0.88
CA ASP A 45 -14.03 -19.61 0.11
C ASP A 45 -14.02 -18.30 -0.70
N LYS A 46 -13.57 -17.22 -0.08
CA LYS A 46 -13.39 -15.92 -0.75
C LYS A 46 -12.43 -16.00 -1.94
N ILE A 47 -11.27 -16.62 -1.76
CA ILE A 47 -10.26 -16.73 -2.83
C ILE A 47 -10.83 -17.56 -3.99
N ARG A 48 -11.52 -18.67 -3.69
CA ARG A 48 -12.17 -19.51 -4.71
C ARG A 48 -13.24 -18.74 -5.49
N ASP A 49 -14.07 -17.98 -4.79
CA ASP A 49 -15.10 -17.13 -5.41
C ASP A 49 -14.47 -16.07 -6.33
N GLN A 50 -13.40 -15.41 -5.90
CA GLN A 50 -12.67 -14.43 -6.72
C GLN A 50 -12.03 -15.07 -7.96
N ILE A 51 -11.44 -16.26 -7.85
CA ILE A 51 -10.87 -16.98 -9.00
C ILE A 51 -11.98 -17.40 -9.97
N ASN A 52 -13.12 -17.89 -9.47
CA ASN A 52 -14.23 -18.27 -10.32
C ASN A 52 -14.85 -17.06 -11.04
N ASP A 53 -15.00 -15.94 -10.35
CA ASP A 53 -15.41 -14.68 -10.97
C ASP A 53 -14.44 -14.24 -12.08
N ALA A 54 -13.14 -14.32 -11.82
CA ALA A 54 -12.12 -13.98 -12.80
C ALA A 54 -12.14 -14.91 -14.03
N LYS A 55 -12.37 -16.20 -13.86
CA LYS A 55 -12.48 -17.18 -14.98
C LYS A 55 -13.63 -16.88 -15.94
N ASN A 56 -14.67 -16.20 -15.47
CA ASN A 56 -15.80 -15.81 -16.32
C ASN A 56 -15.50 -14.58 -17.21
N ASN A 57 -14.48 -13.79 -16.86
CA ASN A 57 -14.25 -12.46 -17.42
C ASN A 57 -12.82 -12.26 -17.97
N SER A 58 -11.91 -13.25 -17.76
CA SER A 58 -10.49 -13.09 -18.04
C SER A 58 -9.79 -14.41 -18.25
N ASP A 59 -8.64 -14.39 -18.89
CA ASP A 59 -7.76 -15.55 -18.95
C ASP A 59 -7.10 -15.77 -17.59
N VAL A 60 -7.24 -16.99 -17.06
CA VAL A 60 -6.65 -17.40 -15.78
C VAL A 60 -5.71 -18.57 -16.02
N PHE A 61 -4.45 -18.42 -15.65
CA PHE A 61 -3.43 -19.46 -15.70
C PHE A 61 -3.15 -19.93 -14.28
N GLU A 62 -3.19 -21.23 -14.09
CA GLU A 62 -3.06 -21.87 -12.77
C GLU A 62 -1.87 -22.84 -12.75
N GLY A 63 -1.21 -22.90 -11.60
CA GLY A 63 -0.29 -23.96 -11.25
C GLY A 63 -1.03 -25.20 -10.73
N ASN A 64 -0.32 -26.05 -10.00
CA ASN A 64 -0.90 -27.23 -9.39
C ASN A 64 -1.30 -26.98 -7.93
N ALA A 65 -2.30 -27.73 -7.44
CA ALA A 65 -2.65 -27.73 -6.03
C ALA A 65 -3.17 -29.11 -5.58
N ASP A 66 -2.86 -29.47 -4.33
CA ASP A 66 -3.51 -30.58 -3.65
C ASP A 66 -4.99 -30.24 -3.36
N GLU A 67 -5.77 -31.26 -3.06
CA GLU A 67 -7.16 -31.06 -2.63
C GLU A 67 -7.28 -30.41 -1.25
N GLY A 68 -8.43 -29.82 -0.97
CA GLY A 68 -8.80 -29.27 0.33
C GLY A 68 -8.45 -27.78 0.47
N ARG A 69 -7.55 -27.44 1.37
CA ARG A 69 -7.22 -26.03 1.74
C ARG A 69 -6.15 -25.39 0.86
N PHE A 70 -5.78 -26.03 -0.23
CA PHE A 70 -4.76 -25.55 -1.13
C PHE A 70 -5.38 -24.81 -2.31
N ILE A 71 -4.84 -23.65 -2.62
CA ILE A 71 -5.22 -22.83 -3.77
C ILE A 71 -4.06 -22.87 -4.77
N PRO A 72 -4.28 -23.23 -6.03
CA PRO A 72 -3.22 -23.16 -7.03
C PRO A 72 -2.71 -21.73 -7.15
N PRO A 73 -1.40 -21.50 -7.33
CA PRO A 73 -0.90 -20.20 -7.73
C PRO A 73 -1.55 -19.75 -9.04
N CYS A 74 -2.10 -18.54 -9.09
CA CYS A 74 -2.88 -18.07 -10.22
C CYS A 74 -2.36 -16.73 -10.76
N LEU A 75 -2.35 -16.63 -12.09
CA LEU A 75 -2.18 -15.37 -12.83
C LEU A 75 -3.47 -15.06 -13.59
N VAL A 76 -4.08 -13.92 -13.28
CA VAL A 76 -5.27 -13.39 -13.95
C VAL A 76 -4.85 -12.27 -14.89
N VAL A 77 -5.13 -12.43 -16.18
CA VAL A 77 -4.66 -11.53 -17.23
C VAL A 77 -5.73 -10.49 -17.55
N ASN A 78 -5.40 -9.23 -17.29
CA ASN A 78 -6.19 -8.05 -17.60
C ASN A 78 -7.69 -8.15 -17.22
N PRO A 79 -8.03 -8.54 -15.98
CA PRO A 79 -9.42 -8.57 -15.56
C PRO A 79 -10.06 -7.17 -15.63
N PRO A 80 -11.38 -7.09 -15.90
CA PRO A 80 -12.10 -5.83 -15.83
C PRO A 80 -12.02 -5.26 -14.41
N PHE A 81 -12.01 -3.92 -14.29
CA PHE A 81 -11.79 -3.28 -12.99
C PHE A 81 -12.84 -3.65 -11.95
N GLU A 82 -14.06 -3.96 -12.41
CA GLU A 82 -15.20 -4.37 -11.59
C GLU A 82 -15.09 -5.80 -11.04
N ALA A 83 -14.14 -6.59 -11.54
CA ALA A 83 -13.93 -7.96 -11.06
C ALA A 83 -13.61 -7.98 -9.55
N LYS A 84 -14.18 -8.93 -8.82
CA LYS A 84 -14.03 -9.06 -7.37
C LYS A 84 -12.57 -9.03 -6.92
N ILE A 85 -11.69 -9.67 -7.69
CA ILE A 85 -10.25 -9.76 -7.40
C ILE A 85 -9.53 -8.39 -7.39
N LEU A 86 -10.11 -7.34 -8.01
CA LEU A 86 -9.56 -5.99 -8.00
C LEU A 86 -10.22 -5.08 -6.96
N GLN A 87 -11.44 -5.42 -6.52
CA GLN A 87 -12.20 -4.64 -5.56
C GLN A 87 -11.92 -5.04 -4.12
N GLU A 88 -11.54 -6.30 -3.91
CA GLU A 88 -11.32 -6.88 -2.59
C GLU A 88 -9.91 -7.45 -2.48
N GLU A 89 -9.28 -7.33 -1.31
CA GLU A 89 -8.02 -7.97 -1.02
C GLU A 89 -8.16 -9.50 -1.09
N THR A 90 -7.31 -10.16 -1.87
CA THR A 90 -7.37 -11.62 -2.04
C THR A 90 -6.68 -12.35 -0.89
N PHE A 91 -5.55 -11.86 -0.43
CA PHE A 91 -4.71 -12.49 0.60
C PHE A 91 -4.40 -13.98 0.31
N GLY A 92 -4.10 -14.29 -0.96
CA GLY A 92 -3.85 -15.63 -1.46
C GLY A 92 -2.78 -15.66 -2.55
N PRO A 93 -2.49 -16.84 -3.13
CA PRO A 93 -1.47 -17.00 -4.16
C PRO A 93 -1.99 -16.61 -5.56
N VAL A 94 -2.65 -15.47 -5.64
CA VAL A 94 -3.26 -14.95 -6.87
C VAL A 94 -2.72 -13.57 -7.16
N MET A 95 -2.37 -13.33 -8.43
CA MET A 95 -1.94 -12.01 -8.90
C MET A 95 -2.66 -11.64 -10.19
N THR A 96 -2.87 -10.34 -10.40
CA THR A 96 -3.42 -9.80 -11.65
C THR A 96 -2.35 -9.04 -12.40
N ILE A 97 -2.42 -9.02 -13.74
CA ILE A 97 -1.49 -8.28 -14.59
C ILE A 97 -2.25 -7.43 -15.61
N HIS A 98 -1.87 -6.15 -15.73
CA HIS A 98 -2.55 -5.16 -16.57
C HIS A 98 -1.55 -4.39 -17.42
N PRO A 99 -1.86 -4.07 -18.68
CA PRO A 99 -1.05 -3.18 -19.49
C PRO A 99 -1.26 -1.71 -19.10
N PHE A 100 -0.24 -0.87 -19.32
CA PHE A 100 -0.37 0.58 -19.32
C PHE A 100 0.43 1.18 -20.47
N GLN A 101 0.01 2.34 -20.99
CA GLN A 101 0.67 3.03 -22.10
C GLN A 101 1.62 4.12 -21.58
N THR A 102 1.15 4.95 -20.68
CA THR A 102 1.90 6.08 -20.13
C THR A 102 2.18 5.94 -18.63
N ASP A 103 3.15 6.69 -18.13
CA ASP A 103 3.45 6.72 -16.68
C ASP A 103 2.24 7.22 -15.87
N ASN A 104 1.40 8.08 -16.45
CA ASN A 104 0.19 8.57 -15.80
C ASN A 104 -0.86 7.46 -15.68
N ASP A 105 -1.02 6.63 -16.71
CA ASP A 105 -1.95 5.48 -16.66
C ASP A 105 -1.53 4.51 -15.56
N ALA A 106 -0.21 4.23 -15.44
CA ALA A 106 0.30 3.38 -14.38
C ALA A 106 0.00 3.94 -12.99
N ILE A 107 0.14 5.26 -12.80
CA ILE A 107 -0.16 5.94 -11.54
C ILE A 107 -1.67 5.88 -11.25
N GLU A 108 -2.52 6.14 -12.25
CA GLU A 108 -3.96 6.08 -12.11
C GLU A 108 -4.44 4.68 -11.75
N LEU A 109 -4.00 3.66 -12.49
CA LEU A 109 -4.31 2.26 -12.21
C LEU A 109 -3.85 1.82 -10.80
N ALA A 110 -2.64 2.22 -10.39
CA ALA A 110 -2.13 1.90 -9.06
C ALA A 110 -2.96 2.55 -7.95
N ASN A 111 -3.47 3.76 -8.18
CA ASN A 111 -4.22 4.54 -7.20
C ASN A 111 -5.74 4.31 -7.23
N LYS A 112 -6.24 3.52 -8.19
CA LYS A 112 -7.68 3.37 -8.45
C LYS A 112 -8.43 2.66 -7.32
N THR A 113 -7.73 1.90 -6.47
CA THR A 113 -8.31 1.25 -5.28
C THR A 113 -7.99 2.04 -4.01
N GLY A 114 -8.74 1.77 -2.93
CA GLY A 114 -8.44 2.34 -1.60
C GLY A 114 -7.20 1.74 -0.91
N TYR A 115 -6.62 0.68 -1.46
CA TYR A 115 -5.43 0.01 -0.93
C TYR A 115 -4.15 0.77 -1.24
N GLY A 116 -3.18 0.69 -0.33
CA GLY A 116 -1.90 1.36 -0.47
C GLY A 116 -0.89 0.97 0.61
N LEU A 117 -0.65 -0.33 0.80
CA LEU A 117 0.35 -0.80 1.76
C LEU A 117 1.77 -0.52 1.24
N SER A 118 2.10 -1.11 0.10
CA SER A 118 3.39 -0.91 -0.54
C SER A 118 3.26 -0.97 -2.07
N ALA A 119 4.23 -0.36 -2.75
CA ALA A 119 4.39 -0.45 -4.19
C ALA A 119 5.84 -0.77 -4.54
N SER A 120 6.03 -1.49 -5.65
CA SER A 120 7.35 -1.78 -6.20
C SER A 120 7.43 -1.24 -7.62
N ILE A 121 8.51 -0.52 -7.93
CA ILE A 121 8.71 0.09 -9.24
C ILE A 121 10.00 -0.44 -9.85
N PHE A 122 9.88 -1.13 -10.97
CA PHE A 122 11.01 -1.68 -11.71
C PHE A 122 11.34 -0.82 -12.93
N GLY A 123 12.59 -0.45 -13.09
CA GLY A 123 13.02 0.34 -14.24
C GLY A 123 14.46 0.82 -14.15
N LYS A 124 14.96 1.39 -15.25
CA LYS A 124 16.32 1.95 -15.37
C LYS A 124 16.34 3.47 -15.23
N SER A 125 15.27 4.15 -15.60
CA SER A 125 15.21 5.61 -15.61
C SER A 125 14.92 6.19 -14.23
N LYS A 126 15.92 6.71 -13.55
CA LYS A 126 15.77 7.38 -12.25
C LYS A 126 14.71 8.50 -12.27
N LYS A 127 14.63 9.26 -13.38
CA LYS A 127 13.63 10.35 -13.55
C LYS A 127 12.21 9.82 -13.56
N ARG A 128 11.93 8.76 -14.34
CA ARG A 128 10.59 8.13 -14.41
C ARG A 128 10.22 7.49 -13.07
N ILE A 129 11.16 6.75 -12.46
CA ILE A 129 10.94 6.13 -11.15
C ILE A 129 10.59 7.18 -10.10
N ALA A 130 11.34 8.28 -10.02
CA ALA A 130 11.06 9.37 -9.09
C ALA A 130 9.72 10.07 -9.37
N TYR A 131 9.32 10.18 -10.64
CA TYR A 131 8.03 10.74 -11.05
C TYR A 131 6.86 9.88 -10.56
N ILE A 132 6.93 8.56 -10.80
CA ILE A 132 5.89 7.59 -10.41
C ILE A 132 5.84 7.44 -8.89
N SER A 133 6.99 7.23 -8.22
CA SER A 133 7.06 6.95 -6.78
C SER A 133 6.45 8.07 -5.91
N ARG A 134 6.56 9.32 -6.35
CA ARG A 134 5.95 10.48 -5.63
C ARG A 134 4.44 10.57 -5.78
N ARG A 135 3.85 9.84 -6.74
CA ARG A 135 2.43 9.95 -7.10
C ARG A 135 1.62 8.71 -6.80
N VAL A 136 2.27 7.56 -6.64
CA VAL A 136 1.60 6.34 -6.21
C VAL A 136 1.22 6.46 -4.74
N HIS A 137 -0.03 6.14 -4.44
CA HIS A 137 -0.60 6.18 -3.10
C HIS A 137 -0.24 4.90 -2.33
N ALA A 138 1.02 4.80 -1.90
CA ALA A 138 1.49 3.69 -1.08
C ALA A 138 2.22 4.21 0.17
N GLY A 139 2.13 3.46 1.25
CA GLY A 139 2.81 3.80 2.49
C GLY A 139 4.32 3.54 2.45
N ALA A 140 4.76 2.62 1.58
CA ALA A 140 6.16 2.35 1.26
C ALA A 140 6.33 2.11 -0.23
N VAL A 141 7.46 2.52 -0.79
CA VAL A 141 7.81 2.28 -2.21
C VAL A 141 9.21 1.69 -2.29
N ALA A 142 9.29 0.49 -2.89
CA ALA A 142 10.56 -0.18 -3.20
C ALA A 142 10.94 0.07 -4.67
N ILE A 143 12.24 0.21 -4.95
CA ILE A 143 12.75 0.44 -6.30
C ILE A 143 13.62 -0.73 -6.71
N ASN A 144 13.26 -1.40 -7.80
CA ASN A 144 13.90 -2.62 -8.30
C ASN A 144 14.00 -3.73 -7.24
N ASP A 145 13.03 -3.75 -6.35
CA ASP A 145 12.90 -4.72 -5.25
C ASP A 145 11.42 -4.90 -4.90
N VAL A 146 11.07 -6.02 -4.25
CA VAL A 146 9.68 -6.30 -3.85
C VAL A 146 9.50 -6.30 -2.34
N LEU A 147 10.45 -6.83 -1.57
CA LEU A 147 10.22 -7.18 -0.17
C LEU A 147 11.27 -6.66 0.80
N THR A 148 12.50 -6.41 0.37
CA THR A 148 13.64 -6.09 1.27
C THR A 148 13.38 -4.86 2.14
N HIS A 149 12.60 -3.89 1.65
CA HIS A 149 12.25 -2.68 2.41
C HIS A 149 11.54 -2.99 3.73
N TYR A 150 10.78 -4.09 3.82
CA TYR A 150 10.14 -4.52 5.07
C TYR A 150 11.16 -4.99 6.14
N GLY A 151 12.28 -5.57 5.72
CA GLY A 151 13.34 -6.03 6.61
C GLY A 151 14.23 -4.92 7.19
N ILE A 152 14.06 -3.66 6.74
CA ILE A 152 14.90 -2.53 7.19
C ILE A 152 14.27 -1.91 8.44
N ALA A 153 14.86 -2.16 9.61
CA ALA A 153 14.32 -1.74 10.90
C ALA A 153 14.17 -0.21 11.06
N ASP A 154 14.99 0.59 10.39
CA ASP A 154 14.95 2.05 10.45
C ASP A 154 13.99 2.67 9.43
N LEU A 155 13.45 1.88 8.49
CA LEU A 155 12.55 2.36 7.47
C LEU A 155 11.09 2.23 7.93
N PRO A 156 10.35 3.33 8.13
CA PRO A 156 8.95 3.26 8.54
C PRO A 156 8.10 2.49 7.53
N PHE A 157 7.41 1.44 7.98
CA PHE A 157 6.53 0.62 7.16
C PHE A 157 5.09 0.70 7.65
N GLY A 158 4.14 0.82 6.74
CA GLY A 158 2.70 0.84 7.06
C GLY A 158 1.89 1.44 5.93
N GLY A 159 0.60 1.11 5.89
CA GLY A 159 -0.30 1.44 4.81
C GLY A 159 -0.75 2.90 4.75
N LYS A 160 -1.51 3.18 3.69
CA LYS A 160 -2.29 4.39 3.47
C LYS A 160 -3.72 3.98 3.10
N GLY A 161 -4.70 4.82 3.42
CA GLY A 161 -6.10 4.51 3.15
C GLY A 161 -6.60 3.32 3.97
N ILE A 162 -7.30 2.38 3.33
CA ILE A 162 -7.81 1.18 4.00
C ILE A 162 -6.73 0.16 4.36
N SER A 163 -5.51 0.30 3.83
CA SER A 163 -4.38 -0.59 4.15
C SER A 163 -3.74 -0.32 5.51
N GLY A 164 -4.26 0.62 6.28
CA GLY A 164 -3.86 0.84 7.67
C GLY A 164 -3.59 2.28 8.05
N MET A 165 -3.47 2.49 9.35
CA MET A 165 -3.13 3.76 9.99
C MET A 165 -1.84 3.61 10.78
N GLY A 166 -0.98 4.64 10.74
CA GLY A 166 0.29 4.63 11.46
C GLY A 166 1.41 3.88 10.73
N LYS A 167 2.50 3.70 11.44
CA LYS A 167 3.71 3.05 10.93
C LYS A 167 4.28 2.11 12.00
N VAL A 168 4.90 1.03 11.55
CA VAL A 168 5.84 0.22 12.33
C VAL A 168 7.25 0.51 11.84
N HIS A 169 8.26 0.10 12.57
CA HIS A 169 9.67 0.38 12.32
C HIS A 169 10.05 1.87 12.45
N GLY A 170 11.33 2.13 12.54
CA GLY A 170 11.89 3.48 12.69
C GLY A 170 11.40 4.23 13.93
N LYS A 171 11.64 5.53 13.94
CA LYS A 171 11.20 6.41 15.03
C LYS A 171 9.68 6.52 15.13
N GLU A 172 8.99 6.45 14.00
CA GLU A 172 7.53 6.52 13.92
C GLU A 172 6.88 5.30 14.56
N GLY A 173 7.46 4.12 14.38
CA GLY A 173 7.02 2.90 15.05
C GLY A 173 7.16 2.99 16.57
N LEU A 174 8.29 3.50 17.07
CA LEU A 174 8.48 3.74 18.51
C LEU A 174 7.49 4.77 19.06
N ARG A 175 7.21 5.83 18.31
CA ARG A 175 6.24 6.87 18.69
C ARG A 175 4.82 6.33 18.77
N ALA A 176 4.46 5.34 17.97
CA ALA A 176 3.15 4.70 18.00
C ALA A 176 2.84 4.02 19.35
N PHE A 177 3.87 3.63 20.11
CA PHE A 177 3.76 3.05 21.46
C PHE A 177 3.97 4.09 22.58
N SER A 178 3.91 5.39 22.25
CA SER A 178 4.20 6.47 23.19
C SER A 178 3.10 7.52 23.17
N TYR A 179 2.86 8.14 24.33
CA TYR A 179 1.99 9.30 24.41
C TYR A 179 2.83 10.59 24.43
N GLN A 180 2.46 11.54 23.57
CA GLN A 180 3.05 12.87 23.65
C GLN A 180 2.51 13.62 24.86
N LYS A 181 3.41 14.11 25.72
CA LYS A 181 3.09 14.95 26.84
C LYS A 181 3.73 16.33 26.64
N SER A 182 2.89 17.34 26.49
CA SER A 182 3.37 18.72 26.46
C SER A 182 3.69 19.19 27.89
N TYR A 183 4.85 19.80 28.06
CA TYR A 183 5.26 20.42 29.30
C TYR A 183 5.60 21.89 29.02
N MET A 184 5.00 22.80 29.78
CA MET A 184 5.28 24.22 29.73
C MET A 184 5.63 24.70 31.14
N SER A 185 6.74 25.39 31.28
CA SER A 185 7.14 26.05 32.52
C SER A 185 7.13 27.55 32.31
N ASN A 186 6.47 28.27 33.20
CA ASN A 186 6.49 29.74 33.18
C ASN A 186 7.75 30.24 33.88
N LEU A 187 8.65 30.89 33.16
CA LEU A 187 9.89 31.44 33.70
C LEU A 187 9.69 32.74 34.42
N ILE A 188 8.64 33.50 34.08
CA ILE A 188 8.30 34.81 34.67
C ILE A 188 6.82 34.78 35.02
N SER A 189 6.51 34.85 36.30
CA SER A 189 5.13 34.90 36.77
C SER A 189 4.74 36.36 37.07
N PHE A 190 3.63 36.81 36.51
CA PHE A 190 3.04 38.09 36.79
C PHE A 190 1.96 37.95 37.86
N LYS A 191 1.76 39.01 38.71
CA LYS A 191 0.67 39.00 39.69
C LYS A 191 -0.72 38.89 39.05
N VAL A 192 -0.87 39.33 37.81
CA VAL A 192 -2.07 39.20 36.98
C VAL A 192 -1.63 38.80 35.58
N GLU A 193 -2.05 37.61 35.17
CA GLU A 193 -1.72 37.12 33.86
C GLU A 193 -2.57 37.78 32.77
N PHE A 194 -1.99 38.05 31.61
CA PHE A 194 -2.65 38.84 30.56
C PHE A 194 -3.84 38.10 29.92
N TRP A 195 -3.94 36.79 30.09
CA TRP A 195 -5.08 35.98 29.60
C TRP A 195 -6.22 35.86 30.60
N TRP A 196 -6.10 36.39 31.82
CA TRP A 196 -7.17 36.39 32.81
C TRP A 196 -8.35 37.28 32.38
N TYR A 197 -9.53 37.02 32.94
CA TYR A 197 -10.77 37.72 32.61
C TYR A 197 -10.72 39.28 32.78
N LYS A 198 -9.88 39.78 33.65
CA LYS A 198 -9.65 41.23 33.88
C LYS A 198 -8.61 41.82 32.92
N ARG A 199 -8.72 41.61 31.63
CA ARG A 199 -7.81 42.23 30.65
C ARG A 199 -8.29 43.57 30.10
N SER A 200 -7.39 44.51 29.84
CA SER A 200 -7.73 45.80 29.27
C SER A 200 -8.03 45.72 27.76
N LYS A 201 -8.94 46.53 27.27
CA LYS A 201 -9.24 46.67 25.82
C LYS A 201 -7.97 47.04 25.01
N LYS A 202 -7.09 47.89 25.58
CA LYS A 202 -5.81 48.27 24.96
C LYS A 202 -4.88 47.05 24.72
N PHE A 203 -4.78 46.17 25.71
CA PHE A 203 -3.98 44.97 25.58
C PHE A 203 -4.50 44.05 24.45
N ALA A 204 -5.81 43.88 24.35
CA ALA A 204 -6.40 43.07 23.27
C ALA A 204 -6.12 43.65 21.88
N GLN A 205 -6.08 45.00 21.74
CA GLN A 205 -5.73 45.66 20.48
C GLN A 205 -4.26 45.45 20.10
N VAL A 206 -3.34 45.57 21.06
CA VAL A 206 -1.91 45.33 20.85
C VAL A 206 -1.66 43.88 20.42
N LEU A 207 -2.27 42.91 21.11
CA LEU A 207 -2.15 41.49 20.77
C LEU A 207 -2.67 41.19 19.37
N ARG A 208 -3.82 41.77 18.97
CA ARG A 208 -4.34 41.62 17.60
C ARG A 208 -3.38 42.19 16.54
N LYS A 209 -2.74 43.33 16.80
CA LYS A 209 -1.75 43.90 15.88
C LYS A 209 -0.52 43.00 15.77
N TRP A 210 -0.05 42.47 16.89
CA TRP A 210 1.11 41.53 16.92
C TRP A 210 0.85 40.22 16.19
N ILE A 211 -0.31 39.60 16.42
CA ILE A 211 -0.72 38.38 15.71
C ILE A 211 -0.81 38.62 14.20
N LYS A 212 -1.42 39.73 13.78
CA LYS A 212 -1.48 40.09 12.36
C LYS A 212 -0.10 40.25 11.74
N TRP A 213 0.84 40.87 12.46
CA TRP A 213 2.21 41.05 11.98
C TRP A 213 2.99 39.76 11.88
N GLN A 214 2.76 38.82 12.79
CA GLN A 214 3.49 37.53 12.81
C GLN A 214 2.99 36.53 11.77
N TYR A 215 1.73 36.62 11.33
CA TYR A 215 1.09 35.68 10.41
C TYR A 215 0.62 36.34 9.09
N SER A 216 1.09 37.53 8.76
CA SER A 216 0.99 38.17 7.45
C SER A 216 2.28 37.97 6.66
#